data_6877b90101e211bebba4ad94ab2b40b0
#
_entry.id   6877b90101e211bebba4ad94ab2b40b0
#
_cell.length_a   1.000
_cell.length_b   1.000
_cell.length_c   1.000
_cell.angle_alpha   90.00
_cell.angle_beta   90.00
_cell.angle_gamma   90.00
#
_symmetry.space_group_name_H-M   'P 1'
#
loop_
_entity.id
_entity.type
_entity.pdbx_description
1 polymer ?
#
loop_
_entity_poly.entity_id
_entity_poly.type
_entity_poly.pdbx_seq_one_letter_code
_entity_poly.pdbx_strand_id
1 'polypeptide(L)'
;MWEIYTYLIYLPAYTLPWAPCWLLGLWLAVRHWRQTPPNVRWLVWGLGLLFVFFTASGSRRSYYVLPLVPFAQLLAAWWLSERLEKKTASWPRWQKGFGITAGFLMLVLGVIYPWTTGNGGVTRFAEDVQAEAVKHAPWNQWQMVLVEVDNKLPMYLQNGGKPFYYVSETQDFPRQGDSAALMAWLEHTSGQHFDPQHTIIVAQYSKEDPTPLAYLGNDHTVITTQPDNGERMFQKRSGGSVAFIPTPR
;
A
#
# COMPACT_ATOMS: atom_id res chain seq x y z
N MET A 1 11.99 -14.22 14.85
CA MET A 1 12.78 -13.30 15.72
C MET A 1 13.08 -11.93 15.09
N TRP A 2 13.03 -11.79 13.77
CA TRP A 2 13.27 -10.52 13.03
C TRP A 2 12.16 -9.46 13.17
N GLU A 3 11.02 -9.82 13.68
CA GLU A 3 9.81 -9.01 13.62
C GLU A 3 9.66 -7.94 14.72
N ILE A 4 10.42 -8.07 15.83
CA ILE A 4 10.43 -7.04 16.90
C ILE A 4 11.12 -5.76 16.41
N TYR A 5 12.14 -5.91 15.55
CA TYR A 5 12.87 -4.78 14.97
C TYR A 5 12.04 -3.94 13.99
N THR A 6 10.95 -4.50 13.48
CA THR A 6 10.08 -3.82 12.52
C THR A 6 9.61 -2.47 13.06
N TYR A 7 9.03 -2.45 14.27
CA TYR A 7 8.54 -1.20 14.85
C TYR A 7 9.64 -0.25 15.31
N LEU A 8 10.81 -0.78 15.69
CA LEU A 8 11.99 0.05 16.02
C LEU A 8 12.53 0.80 14.80
N ILE A 9 12.33 0.25 13.60
CA ILE A 9 12.74 0.90 12.33
C ILE A 9 11.63 1.81 11.82
N TYR A 10 10.38 1.34 11.79
CA TYR A 10 9.27 2.09 11.21
C TYR A 10 8.89 3.32 12.05
N LEU A 11 8.94 3.27 13.39
CA LEU A 11 8.59 4.42 14.20
C LEU A 11 9.52 5.61 13.94
N PRO A 12 10.86 5.49 13.96
CA PRO A 12 11.74 6.57 13.53
C PRO A 12 11.50 7.01 12.09
N ALA A 13 11.27 6.08 11.16
CA ALA A 13 11.04 6.41 9.76
C ALA A 13 9.78 7.25 9.54
N TYR A 14 8.65 6.87 10.18
CA TYR A 14 7.39 7.62 10.09
C TYR A 14 7.39 8.94 10.86
N THR A 15 8.33 9.12 11.78
CA THR A 15 8.47 10.37 12.55
C THR A 15 9.59 11.28 12.03
N LEU A 16 10.20 10.96 10.91
CA LEU A 16 11.15 11.88 10.26
C LEU A 16 10.45 13.22 9.92
N PRO A 17 11.15 14.36 10.06
CA PRO A 17 12.54 14.53 10.52
C PRO A 17 12.71 14.59 12.04
N TRP A 18 11.63 14.37 12.82
CA TRP A 18 11.59 14.55 14.27
C TRP A 18 12.18 13.38 15.07
N ALA A 19 12.52 12.28 14.37
CA ALA A 19 13.04 11.07 14.99
C ALA A 19 14.21 11.33 15.96
N PRO A 20 15.26 12.09 15.61
CA PRO A 20 16.33 12.39 16.56
C PRO A 20 15.85 13.15 17.81
N CYS A 21 14.87 14.06 17.64
CA CYS A 21 14.38 14.88 18.73
C CYS A 21 13.62 14.05 19.78
N TRP A 22 12.68 13.18 19.34
CA TRP A 22 11.95 12.36 20.30
C TRP A 22 12.81 11.25 20.91
N LEU A 23 13.77 10.68 20.17
CA LEU A 23 14.71 9.71 20.73
C LEU A 23 15.57 10.34 21.84
N LEU A 24 16.07 11.56 21.62
CA LEU A 24 16.79 12.30 22.65
C LEU A 24 15.86 12.70 23.80
N GLY A 25 14.62 13.10 23.52
CA GLY A 25 13.61 13.39 24.52
C GLY A 25 13.30 12.18 25.39
N LEU A 26 13.07 11.02 24.77
CA LEU A 26 12.85 9.77 25.48
C LEU A 26 14.05 9.38 26.34
N TRP A 27 15.24 9.43 25.78
CA TRP A 27 16.47 9.13 26.51
C TRP A 27 16.67 10.04 27.73
N LEU A 28 16.45 11.34 27.59
CA LEU A 28 16.55 12.30 28.69
C LEU A 28 15.47 12.08 29.74
N ALA A 29 14.22 11.83 29.32
CA ALA A 29 13.09 11.57 30.23
C ALA A 29 13.35 10.32 31.07
N VAL A 30 13.90 9.25 30.47
CA VAL A 30 14.22 8.00 31.18
C VAL A 30 15.42 8.20 32.09
N ARG A 31 16.50 8.87 31.61
CA ARG A 31 17.71 9.10 32.38
C ARG A 31 17.48 9.97 33.62
N HIS A 32 16.65 11.00 33.52
CA HIS A 32 16.32 11.92 34.58
C HIS A 32 14.87 11.75 35.08
N TRP A 33 14.42 10.49 35.16
CA TRP A 33 13.03 10.14 35.45
C TRP A 33 12.39 10.91 36.62
N ARG A 34 13.15 11.04 37.73
CA ARG A 34 12.66 11.73 38.93
C ARG A 34 12.45 13.24 38.73
N GLN A 35 13.17 13.85 37.81
CA GLN A 35 13.09 15.29 37.48
C GLN A 35 12.13 15.56 36.30
N THR A 36 11.75 14.52 35.56
CA THR A 36 10.85 14.64 34.40
C THR A 36 9.45 15.00 34.84
N PRO A 37 8.79 15.99 34.21
CA PRO A 37 7.42 16.38 34.52
C PRO A 37 6.43 15.20 34.42
N PRO A 38 5.37 15.15 35.26
CA PRO A 38 4.44 14.02 35.27
C PRO A 38 3.76 13.78 33.91
N ASN A 39 3.37 14.85 33.21
CA ASN A 39 2.78 14.77 31.87
C ASN A 39 3.72 14.10 30.86
N VAL A 40 5.02 14.35 30.92
CA VAL A 40 6.02 13.71 30.04
C VAL A 40 6.22 12.25 30.44
N ARG A 41 6.18 11.92 31.73
CA ARG A 41 6.23 10.50 32.17
C ARG A 41 5.07 9.71 31.60
N TRP A 42 3.84 10.30 31.56
CA TRP A 42 2.70 9.67 30.93
C TRP A 42 2.90 9.43 29.43
N LEU A 43 3.56 10.35 28.72
CA LEU A 43 3.91 10.13 27.30
C LEU A 43 4.85 8.95 27.12
N VAL A 44 5.85 8.83 27.99
CA VAL A 44 6.81 7.70 27.96
C VAL A 44 6.09 6.38 28.24
N TRP A 45 5.21 6.35 29.26
CA TRP A 45 4.40 5.17 29.56
C TRP A 45 3.46 4.81 28.40
N GLY A 46 2.76 5.79 27.84
CA GLY A 46 1.86 5.58 26.70
C GLY A 46 2.60 5.01 25.48
N LEU A 47 3.75 5.60 25.15
CA LEU A 47 4.60 5.10 24.07
C LEU A 47 5.05 3.66 24.32
N GLY A 48 5.55 3.38 25.54
CA GLY A 48 6.04 2.05 25.93
C GLY A 48 4.94 0.99 25.93
N LEU A 49 3.77 1.29 26.53
CA LEU A 49 2.64 0.37 26.59
C LEU A 49 2.11 0.04 25.20
N LEU A 50 1.90 1.03 24.35
CA LEU A 50 1.44 0.82 22.98
C LEU A 50 2.49 0.05 22.16
N PHE A 51 3.78 0.36 22.33
CA PHE A 51 4.84 -0.37 21.67
C PHE A 51 4.83 -1.86 22.04
N VAL A 52 4.73 -2.17 23.35
CA VAL A 52 4.64 -3.55 23.83
C VAL A 52 3.36 -4.23 23.31
N PHE A 53 2.22 -3.54 23.38
CA PHE A 53 0.94 -4.06 22.91
C PHE A 53 0.98 -4.46 21.43
N PHE A 54 1.44 -3.56 20.56
CA PHE A 54 1.52 -3.86 19.12
C PHE A 54 2.61 -4.89 18.80
N THR A 55 3.71 -4.90 19.55
CA THR A 55 4.77 -5.92 19.38
C THR A 55 4.29 -7.31 19.80
N ALA A 56 3.44 -7.40 20.83
CA ALA A 56 2.85 -8.66 21.28
C ALA A 56 1.71 -9.15 20.37
N SER A 57 1.14 -8.27 19.54
CA SER A 57 0.09 -8.64 18.59
C SER A 57 0.64 -9.57 17.50
N GLY A 58 -0.12 -10.62 17.18
CA GLY A 58 0.27 -11.60 16.15
C GLY A 58 0.24 -11.04 14.72
N SER A 59 -0.57 -9.99 14.46
CA SER A 59 -0.65 -9.34 13.15
C SER A 59 0.21 -8.09 13.14
N ARG A 60 1.38 -8.18 12.51
CA ARG A 60 2.40 -7.11 12.52
C ARG A 60 2.42 -6.38 11.19
N ARG A 61 1.66 -5.29 11.10
CA ARG A 61 1.65 -4.43 9.91
C ARG A 61 2.33 -3.10 10.20
N SER A 62 3.02 -2.55 9.22
CA SER A 62 3.77 -1.29 9.35
C SER A 62 2.92 -0.12 9.86
N TYR A 63 1.64 -0.05 9.50
CA TYR A 63 0.74 1.02 9.92
C TYR A 63 0.28 0.92 11.39
N TYR A 64 0.52 -0.19 12.10
CA TYR A 64 0.27 -0.28 13.53
C TYR A 64 1.21 0.60 14.37
N VAL A 65 2.22 1.19 13.75
CA VAL A 65 3.06 2.22 14.35
C VAL A 65 2.34 3.56 14.48
N LEU A 66 1.33 3.85 13.65
CA LEU A 66 0.68 5.16 13.61
C LEU A 66 0.14 5.65 14.97
N PRO A 67 -0.48 4.81 15.84
CA PRO A 67 -0.87 5.25 17.17
C PRO A 67 0.27 5.69 18.09
N LEU A 68 1.52 5.27 17.82
CA LEU A 68 2.69 5.67 18.59
C LEU A 68 3.22 7.05 18.17
N VAL A 69 2.95 7.46 16.92
CA VAL A 69 3.45 8.72 16.35
C VAL A 69 3.09 9.94 17.19
N PRO A 70 1.85 10.14 17.69
CA PRO A 70 1.52 11.30 18.53
C PRO A 70 2.38 11.40 19.80
N PHE A 71 2.65 10.27 20.46
CA PHE A 71 3.49 10.24 21.66
C PHE A 71 4.93 10.61 21.35
N ALA A 72 5.47 10.08 20.26
CA ALA A 72 6.82 10.42 19.79
C ALA A 72 6.92 11.91 19.44
N GLN A 73 5.93 12.47 18.75
CA GLN A 73 5.90 13.89 18.37
C GLN A 73 5.81 14.81 19.60
N LEU A 74 5.01 14.46 20.60
CA LEU A 74 4.89 15.22 21.85
C LEU A 74 6.21 15.16 22.66
N LEU A 75 6.92 14.02 22.66
CA LEU A 75 8.25 13.92 23.27
C LEU A 75 9.28 14.78 22.52
N ALA A 76 9.20 14.84 21.17
CA ALA A 76 10.03 15.71 20.37
C ALA A 76 9.76 17.19 20.70
N ALA A 77 8.48 17.57 20.78
CA ALA A 77 8.06 18.93 21.12
C ALA A 77 8.55 19.35 22.52
N TRP A 78 8.39 18.47 23.52
CA TRP A 78 8.91 18.72 24.86
C TRP A 78 10.42 18.91 24.87
N TRP A 79 11.18 18.00 24.27
CA TRP A 79 12.63 18.11 24.21
C TRP A 79 13.06 19.40 23.53
N LEU A 80 12.37 19.78 22.47
CA LEU A 80 12.66 20.99 21.71
C LEU A 80 12.38 22.26 22.54
N SER A 81 11.22 22.32 23.23
CA SER A 81 10.88 23.46 24.09
C SER A 81 11.93 23.68 25.19
N GLU A 82 12.34 22.63 25.89
CA GLU A 82 13.39 22.67 26.90
C GLU A 82 14.73 23.22 26.37
N ARG A 83 15.06 22.89 25.12
CA ARG A 83 16.28 23.38 24.48
C ARG A 83 16.18 24.82 24.02
N LEU A 84 15.02 25.21 23.52
CA LEU A 84 14.78 26.56 22.98
C LEU A 84 14.65 27.60 24.09
N GLU A 85 14.01 27.26 25.20
CA GLU A 85 13.95 28.12 26.38
C GLU A 85 15.36 28.47 26.92
N LYS A 86 16.27 27.49 26.88
CA LYS A 86 17.66 27.68 27.32
C LYS A 86 18.54 28.42 26.33
N LYS A 87 18.15 28.53 25.06
CA LYS A 87 18.97 29.13 23.96
C LYS A 87 18.14 29.93 22.97
N THR A 88 17.47 30.96 23.44
CA THR A 88 16.59 31.82 22.64
C THR A 88 17.27 32.40 21.39
N ALA A 89 18.59 32.71 21.47
CA ALA A 89 19.38 33.22 20.34
C ALA A 89 19.53 32.22 19.16
N SER A 90 19.28 30.91 19.39
CA SER A 90 19.38 29.89 18.32
C SER A 90 18.08 29.63 17.57
N TRP A 91 16.95 30.21 18.02
CA TRP A 91 15.62 29.99 17.44
C TRP A 91 15.53 30.22 15.93
N PRO A 92 16.07 31.32 15.37
CA PRO A 92 16.00 31.54 13.93
C PRO A 92 16.73 30.47 13.10
N ARG A 93 17.81 29.90 13.65
CA ARG A 93 18.55 28.81 12.97
C ARG A 93 17.76 27.52 12.94
N TRP A 94 17.08 27.19 14.05
CA TRP A 94 16.19 26.02 14.12
C TRP A 94 14.99 26.16 13.18
N GLN A 95 14.34 27.33 13.12
CA GLN A 95 13.24 27.59 12.19
C GLN A 95 13.68 27.39 10.74
N LYS A 96 14.86 27.91 10.36
CA LYS A 96 15.41 27.70 9.01
C LYS A 96 15.67 26.21 8.74
N GLY A 97 16.27 25.49 9.69
CA GLY A 97 16.53 24.07 9.57
C GLY A 97 15.26 23.26 9.38
N PHE A 98 14.21 23.54 10.17
CA PHE A 98 12.92 22.89 10.03
C PHE A 98 12.22 23.23 8.71
N GLY A 99 12.26 24.50 8.29
CA GLY A 99 11.70 24.91 7.01
C GLY A 99 12.36 24.21 5.83
N ILE A 100 13.69 24.11 5.82
CA ILE A 100 14.45 23.41 4.79
C ILE A 100 14.11 21.92 4.78
N THR A 101 14.06 21.28 5.97
CA THR A 101 13.75 19.84 6.06
C THR A 101 12.32 19.54 5.66
N ALA A 102 11.35 20.38 6.07
CA ALA A 102 9.95 20.25 5.66
C ALA A 102 9.80 20.41 4.14
N GLY A 103 10.44 21.45 3.57
CA GLY A 103 10.46 21.67 2.12
C GLY A 103 11.09 20.51 1.36
N PHE A 104 12.20 19.96 1.85
CA PHE A 104 12.85 18.79 1.28
C PHE A 104 11.93 17.54 1.34
N LEU A 105 11.27 17.31 2.47
CA LEU A 105 10.33 16.18 2.61
C LEU A 105 9.11 16.36 1.68
N MET A 106 8.56 17.56 1.58
CA MET A 106 7.47 17.84 0.63
C MET A 106 7.90 17.58 -0.82
N LEU A 107 9.12 17.97 -1.19
CA LEU A 107 9.68 17.68 -2.51
C LEU A 107 9.85 16.18 -2.73
N VAL A 108 10.45 15.48 -1.76
CA VAL A 108 10.70 14.03 -1.87
C VAL A 108 9.37 13.25 -1.91
N LEU A 109 8.46 13.51 -0.99
CA LEU A 109 7.21 12.75 -0.88
C LEU A 109 6.15 13.21 -1.88
N GLY A 110 6.11 14.50 -2.23
CA GLY A 110 5.10 15.06 -3.13
C GLY A 110 5.48 15.00 -4.60
N VAL A 111 6.77 14.97 -4.93
CA VAL A 111 7.26 15.00 -6.32
C VAL A 111 8.09 13.77 -6.64
N ILE A 112 9.19 13.56 -5.92
CA ILE A 112 10.15 12.50 -6.27
C ILE A 112 9.55 11.12 -6.05
N TYR A 113 8.91 10.89 -4.90
CA TYR A 113 8.32 9.58 -4.58
C TYR A 113 7.20 9.17 -5.55
N PRO A 114 6.18 10.00 -5.87
CA PRO A 114 5.19 9.66 -6.89
C PRO A 114 5.81 9.45 -8.27
N TRP A 115 6.84 10.24 -8.61
CA TRP A 115 7.51 10.11 -9.91
C TRP A 115 8.35 8.82 -10.02
N THR A 116 9.03 8.41 -8.95
CA THR A 116 9.87 7.20 -8.95
C THR A 116 9.10 5.91 -8.66
N THR A 117 8.08 5.97 -7.79
CA THR A 117 7.28 4.78 -7.46
C THR A 117 6.16 4.53 -8.44
N GLY A 118 5.92 5.49 -9.35
CA GLY A 118 4.96 5.46 -10.43
C GLY A 118 3.81 4.47 -10.25
N ASN A 119 2.63 4.95 -9.88
CA ASN A 119 1.42 4.16 -10.13
C ASN A 119 1.21 3.94 -11.65
N GLY A 120 2.18 4.36 -12.46
CA GLY A 120 2.16 4.31 -13.91
C GLY A 120 1.88 2.92 -14.48
N GLY A 121 2.36 1.87 -13.82
CA GLY A 121 2.09 0.51 -14.27
C GLY A 121 0.62 0.12 -14.12
N VAL A 122 0.01 0.36 -12.95
CA VAL A 122 -1.39 0.01 -12.68
C VAL A 122 -2.35 0.94 -13.43
N THR A 123 -2.02 2.24 -13.48
CA THR A 123 -2.84 3.23 -14.21
C THR A 123 -2.82 2.95 -15.71
N ARG A 124 -1.65 2.74 -16.30
CA ARG A 124 -1.51 2.38 -17.72
C ARG A 124 -2.23 1.08 -18.04
N PHE A 125 -2.08 0.07 -17.20
CA PHE A 125 -2.79 -1.18 -17.37
C PHE A 125 -4.32 -0.97 -17.38
N ALA A 126 -4.85 -0.18 -16.45
CA ALA A 126 -6.28 0.13 -16.43
C ALA A 126 -6.72 0.92 -17.69
N GLU A 127 -5.90 1.86 -18.13
CA GLU A 127 -6.14 2.63 -19.37
C GLU A 127 -6.09 1.72 -20.61
N ASP A 128 -5.13 0.82 -20.70
CA ASP A 128 -4.99 -0.14 -21.80
C ASP A 128 -6.18 -1.10 -21.85
N VAL A 129 -6.61 -1.63 -20.68
CA VAL A 129 -7.79 -2.49 -20.57
C VAL A 129 -9.04 -1.74 -21.02
N GLN A 130 -9.22 -0.51 -20.57
CA GLN A 130 -10.36 0.31 -20.94
C GLN A 130 -10.35 0.66 -22.44
N ALA A 131 -9.19 1.05 -22.96
CA ALA A 131 -9.02 1.40 -24.36
C ALA A 131 -9.32 0.21 -25.30
N GLU A 132 -8.90 -1.00 -24.91
CA GLU A 132 -9.18 -2.21 -25.69
C GLU A 132 -10.67 -2.59 -25.60
N ALA A 133 -11.23 -2.62 -24.39
CA ALA A 133 -12.61 -2.99 -24.18
C ALA A 133 -13.61 -2.07 -24.92
N VAL A 134 -13.32 -0.76 -24.96
CA VAL A 134 -14.17 0.23 -25.66
C VAL A 134 -14.21 0.03 -27.18
N LYS A 135 -13.21 -0.63 -27.76
CA LYS A 135 -13.25 -1.00 -29.20
C LYS A 135 -14.35 -2.00 -29.53
N HIS A 136 -14.76 -2.80 -28.57
CA HIS A 136 -15.73 -3.90 -28.76
C HIS A 136 -17.12 -3.53 -28.27
N ALA A 137 -17.24 -2.84 -27.13
CA ALA A 137 -18.52 -2.40 -26.57
C ALA A 137 -18.31 -1.17 -25.66
N PRO A 138 -19.38 -0.36 -25.44
CA PRO A 138 -19.32 0.74 -24.47
C PRO A 138 -18.90 0.26 -23.08
N TRP A 139 -18.01 1.02 -22.42
CA TRP A 139 -17.42 0.64 -21.13
C TRP A 139 -18.43 0.25 -20.06
N ASN A 140 -19.58 0.92 -20.03
CA ASN A 140 -20.66 0.66 -19.07
C ASN A 140 -21.42 -0.67 -19.30
N GLN A 141 -21.16 -1.39 -20.38
CA GLN A 141 -21.75 -2.71 -20.63
C GLN A 141 -20.91 -3.85 -20.07
N TRP A 142 -19.62 -3.59 -19.82
CA TRP A 142 -18.68 -4.60 -19.33
C TRP A 142 -18.93 -4.98 -17.88
N GLN A 143 -18.86 -6.28 -17.59
CA GLN A 143 -18.77 -6.86 -16.25
C GLN A 143 -17.30 -7.15 -15.95
N MET A 144 -16.90 -7.04 -14.67
CA MET A 144 -15.52 -7.29 -14.28
C MET A 144 -15.44 -8.29 -13.16
N VAL A 145 -14.64 -9.33 -13.40
CA VAL A 145 -14.30 -10.36 -12.43
C VAL A 145 -12.83 -10.19 -12.04
N LEU A 146 -12.58 -10.09 -10.75
CA LEU A 146 -11.26 -9.88 -10.18
C LEU A 146 -10.84 -11.14 -9.42
N VAL A 147 -9.82 -11.83 -9.91
CA VAL A 147 -9.30 -13.06 -9.33
C VAL A 147 -8.01 -12.75 -8.58
N GLU A 148 -8.08 -12.81 -7.25
CA GLU A 148 -6.94 -12.54 -6.34
C GLU A 148 -6.17 -11.23 -6.60
N VAL A 149 -6.86 -10.21 -7.07
CA VAL A 149 -6.27 -8.92 -7.45
C VAL A 149 -6.03 -8.03 -6.23
N ASP A 150 -4.94 -7.25 -6.26
CA ASP A 150 -4.65 -6.23 -5.24
C ASP A 150 -5.81 -5.22 -5.17
N ASN A 151 -6.23 -4.89 -3.95
CA ASN A 151 -7.33 -3.96 -3.63
C ASN A 151 -7.20 -2.56 -4.26
N LYS A 152 -6.06 -2.21 -4.81
CA LYS A 152 -5.83 -0.93 -5.49
C LYS A 152 -6.32 -0.90 -6.92
N LEU A 153 -6.26 -2.02 -7.64
CA LEU A 153 -6.59 -2.08 -9.06
C LEU A 153 -8.03 -1.65 -9.38
N PRO A 154 -9.06 -2.02 -8.59
CA PRO A 154 -10.42 -1.57 -8.82
C PRO A 154 -10.60 -0.05 -8.83
N MET A 155 -9.77 0.68 -8.05
CA MET A 155 -9.83 2.15 -8.02
C MET A 155 -9.44 2.79 -9.35
N TYR A 156 -8.60 2.13 -10.13
CA TYR A 156 -8.15 2.61 -11.43
C TYR A 156 -9.03 2.13 -12.59
N LEU A 157 -9.65 0.95 -12.46
CA LEU A 157 -10.52 0.40 -13.51
C LEU A 157 -11.86 1.13 -13.67
N GLN A 158 -12.33 1.88 -12.66
CA GLN A 158 -13.51 2.76 -12.69
C GLN A 158 -14.71 2.17 -13.45
N ASN A 159 -15.28 1.08 -12.95
CA ASN A 159 -16.33 0.30 -13.64
C ASN A 159 -17.68 1.02 -13.81
N GLY A 160 -17.72 2.35 -13.96
CA GLY A 160 -18.94 3.10 -14.23
C GLY A 160 -20.06 2.93 -13.17
N GLY A 161 -19.70 2.59 -11.93
CA GLY A 161 -20.64 2.35 -10.83
C GLY A 161 -21.17 0.92 -10.74
N LYS A 162 -20.76 0.01 -11.62
CA LYS A 162 -21.09 -1.42 -11.51
C LYS A 162 -20.22 -2.10 -10.46
N PRO A 163 -20.72 -3.12 -9.76
CA PRO A 163 -19.93 -3.88 -8.80
C PRO A 163 -18.82 -4.67 -9.49
N PHE A 164 -17.67 -4.78 -8.82
CA PHE A 164 -16.66 -5.76 -9.16
C PHE A 164 -16.98 -7.08 -8.45
N TYR A 165 -16.81 -8.18 -9.17
CA TYR A 165 -16.97 -9.51 -8.60
C TYR A 165 -15.61 -10.05 -8.20
N TYR A 166 -15.38 -10.15 -6.87
CA TYR A 166 -14.13 -10.68 -6.33
C TYR A 166 -14.24 -12.19 -6.16
N VAL A 167 -13.26 -12.89 -6.68
CA VAL A 167 -13.17 -14.34 -6.61
C VAL A 167 -11.80 -14.73 -6.09
N SER A 168 -11.76 -15.67 -5.13
CA SER A 168 -10.52 -16.30 -4.68
C SER A 168 -10.33 -17.63 -5.40
N GLU A 169 -9.09 -17.95 -5.77
CA GLU A 169 -8.76 -19.26 -6.30
C GLU A 169 -9.01 -20.33 -5.23
N THR A 170 -9.86 -21.28 -5.57
CA THR A 170 -10.08 -22.49 -4.78
C THR A 170 -9.40 -23.68 -5.46
N GLN A 171 -9.40 -24.85 -4.80
CA GLN A 171 -8.84 -26.07 -5.41
C GLN A 171 -9.51 -26.47 -6.72
N ASP A 172 -10.79 -26.10 -6.89
CA ASP A 172 -11.61 -26.41 -8.07
C ASP A 172 -11.54 -25.30 -9.14
N PHE A 173 -10.69 -24.28 -8.97
CA PHE A 173 -10.54 -23.20 -9.92
C PHE A 173 -9.98 -23.73 -11.26
N PRO A 174 -10.67 -23.53 -12.40
CA PRO A 174 -10.21 -23.99 -13.71
C PRO A 174 -8.96 -23.25 -14.14
N ARG A 175 -7.81 -23.92 -14.10
CA ARG A 175 -6.49 -23.31 -14.36
C ARG A 175 -5.99 -23.40 -15.79
N GLN A 176 -6.74 -24.05 -16.70
CA GLN A 176 -6.30 -24.27 -18.07
C GLN A 176 -7.41 -23.95 -19.09
N GLY A 177 -7.13 -22.97 -19.93
CA GLY A 177 -7.57 -22.74 -21.31
C GLY A 177 -9.04 -22.92 -21.73
N ASP A 178 -9.89 -23.37 -20.87
CA ASP A 178 -11.32 -23.54 -21.19
C ASP A 178 -12.15 -22.39 -20.62
N SER A 179 -12.44 -21.43 -21.50
CA SER A 179 -13.25 -20.24 -21.15
C SER A 179 -14.67 -20.62 -20.69
N ALA A 180 -15.24 -21.71 -21.25
CA ALA A 180 -16.58 -22.16 -20.88
C ALA A 180 -16.59 -22.76 -19.48
N ALA A 181 -15.59 -23.56 -19.13
CA ALA A 181 -15.45 -24.13 -17.79
C ALA A 181 -15.21 -23.04 -16.74
N LEU A 182 -14.40 -22.01 -17.06
CA LEU A 182 -14.16 -20.89 -16.17
C LEU A 182 -15.43 -20.07 -15.95
N MET A 183 -16.18 -19.77 -16.99
CA MET A 183 -17.44 -19.04 -16.88
C MET A 183 -18.50 -19.81 -16.08
N ALA A 184 -18.65 -21.11 -16.33
CA ALA A 184 -19.56 -21.97 -15.57
C ALA A 184 -19.15 -22.03 -14.07
N TRP A 185 -17.85 -22.11 -13.77
CA TRP A 185 -17.36 -22.08 -12.40
C TRP A 185 -17.62 -20.72 -11.73
N LEU A 186 -17.38 -19.61 -12.43
CA LEU A 186 -17.67 -18.26 -11.93
C LEU A 186 -19.15 -18.08 -11.61
N GLU A 187 -20.05 -18.52 -12.49
CA GLU A 187 -21.50 -18.48 -12.27
C GLU A 187 -21.92 -19.30 -11.05
N HIS A 188 -21.38 -20.53 -10.95
CA HIS A 188 -21.68 -21.40 -9.82
C HIS A 188 -21.20 -20.81 -8.49
N THR A 189 -19.99 -20.22 -8.48
CA THR A 189 -19.37 -19.69 -7.25
C THR A 189 -19.97 -18.36 -6.81
N SER A 190 -20.27 -17.47 -7.76
CA SER A 190 -20.81 -16.13 -7.46
C SER A 190 -22.32 -16.07 -7.36
N GLY A 191 -23.04 -17.05 -7.92
CA GLY A 191 -24.48 -17.03 -8.07
C GLY A 191 -24.99 -15.97 -9.06
N GLN A 192 -24.10 -15.42 -9.87
CA GLN A 192 -24.39 -14.37 -10.86
C GLN A 192 -24.20 -14.91 -12.27
N HIS A 193 -25.04 -14.46 -13.19
CA HIS A 193 -24.88 -14.79 -14.61
C HIS A 193 -23.93 -13.80 -15.26
N PHE A 194 -22.91 -14.31 -15.95
CA PHE A 194 -21.93 -13.52 -16.69
C PHE A 194 -22.12 -13.71 -18.20
N ASP A 195 -22.18 -12.59 -18.93
CA ASP A 195 -22.15 -12.63 -20.38
C ASP A 195 -20.72 -12.90 -20.86
N PRO A 196 -20.43 -14.05 -21.48
CA PRO A 196 -19.08 -14.38 -21.94
C PRO A 196 -18.49 -13.36 -22.91
N GLN A 197 -19.32 -12.61 -23.63
CA GLN A 197 -18.87 -11.61 -24.60
C GLN A 197 -18.62 -10.23 -23.97
N HIS A 198 -19.13 -9.98 -22.77
CA HIS A 198 -19.00 -8.68 -22.08
C HIS A 198 -18.43 -8.83 -20.67
N THR A 199 -17.67 -9.88 -20.41
CA THR A 199 -17.02 -10.09 -19.12
C THR A 199 -15.51 -10.00 -19.26
N ILE A 200 -14.90 -9.05 -18.56
CA ILE A 200 -13.45 -8.90 -18.45
C ILE A 200 -13.00 -9.63 -17.19
N ILE A 201 -12.07 -10.55 -17.33
CA ILE A 201 -11.46 -11.25 -16.20
C ILE A 201 -10.08 -10.68 -15.97
N VAL A 202 -9.83 -10.21 -14.76
CA VAL A 202 -8.53 -9.66 -14.35
C VAL A 202 -7.98 -10.53 -13.23
N ALA A 203 -6.76 -11.02 -13.43
CA ALA A 203 -6.06 -11.83 -12.45
C ALA A 203 -4.69 -11.24 -12.12
N GLN A 204 -4.17 -11.58 -10.96
CA GLN A 204 -2.80 -11.22 -10.58
C GLN A 204 -1.89 -12.45 -10.76
N TYR A 205 -0.75 -12.24 -11.37
CA TYR A 205 0.28 -13.28 -11.52
C TYR A 205 1.58 -12.87 -10.83
N SER A 206 2.38 -13.85 -10.45
CA SER A 206 3.72 -13.62 -9.90
C SER A 206 4.78 -14.35 -10.73
N LYS A 207 6.05 -14.02 -10.52
CA LYS A 207 7.15 -14.79 -11.15
C LYS A 207 7.21 -16.25 -10.66
N GLU A 208 6.72 -16.48 -9.45
CA GLU A 208 6.67 -17.81 -8.83
C GLU A 208 5.46 -18.60 -9.31
N ASP A 209 4.36 -17.89 -9.70
CA ASP A 209 3.15 -18.49 -10.25
C ASP A 209 2.67 -17.70 -11.49
N PRO A 210 3.11 -18.10 -12.71
CA PRO A 210 2.66 -17.50 -13.96
C PRO A 210 1.34 -18.10 -14.47
N THR A 211 0.74 -19.07 -13.76
CA THR A 211 -0.47 -19.79 -14.20
C THR A 211 -1.62 -18.84 -14.61
N PRO A 212 -1.86 -17.70 -13.92
CA PRO A 212 -2.89 -16.75 -14.32
C PRO A 212 -2.77 -16.22 -15.76
N LEU A 213 -1.58 -16.26 -16.36
CA LEU A 213 -1.38 -15.84 -17.75
C LEU A 213 -2.01 -16.79 -18.77
N ALA A 214 -2.37 -18.00 -18.37
CA ALA A 214 -2.91 -19.06 -19.20
C ALA A 214 -4.35 -19.46 -18.88
N TYR A 215 -5.09 -18.66 -18.09
CA TYR A 215 -6.47 -18.99 -17.69
C TYR A 215 -7.43 -19.08 -18.87
N LEU A 216 -7.24 -18.24 -19.87
CA LEU A 216 -8.10 -18.21 -21.05
C LEU A 216 -7.26 -18.40 -22.31
N GLY A 217 -7.84 -19.13 -23.26
CA GLY A 217 -7.18 -19.46 -24.51
C GLY A 217 -7.23 -18.32 -25.55
N ASN A 218 -6.99 -18.67 -26.82
CA ASN A 218 -6.81 -17.73 -27.94
C ASN A 218 -8.03 -16.88 -28.32
N ASP A 219 -9.18 -17.11 -27.70
CA ASP A 219 -10.43 -16.36 -27.96
C ASP A 219 -10.49 -15.02 -27.21
N HIS A 220 -9.41 -14.64 -26.51
CA HIS A 220 -9.36 -13.42 -25.70
C HIS A 220 -8.13 -12.60 -26.05
N THR A 221 -8.30 -11.27 -26.08
CA THR A 221 -7.16 -10.34 -26.09
C THR A 221 -6.58 -10.28 -24.70
N VAL A 222 -5.29 -10.59 -24.57
CA VAL A 222 -4.58 -10.62 -23.27
C VAL A 222 -3.78 -9.33 -23.11
N ILE A 223 -4.09 -8.56 -22.09
CA ILE A 223 -3.34 -7.37 -21.71
C ILE A 223 -2.60 -7.69 -20.42
N THR A 224 -1.29 -7.51 -20.41
CA THR A 224 -0.46 -7.75 -19.23
C THR A 224 0.27 -6.49 -18.82
N THR A 225 0.35 -6.24 -17.52
CA THR A 225 1.37 -5.31 -17.03
C THR A 225 2.72 -5.99 -17.22
N GLN A 226 3.66 -5.34 -17.90
CA GLN A 226 5.04 -5.76 -17.73
C GLN A 226 5.40 -5.63 -16.25
N PRO A 227 6.00 -6.67 -15.64
CA PRO A 227 6.51 -6.55 -14.30
C PRO A 227 7.44 -5.34 -14.28
N ASP A 228 7.08 -4.37 -13.44
CA ASP A 228 7.84 -3.14 -13.31
C ASP A 228 9.27 -3.55 -12.95
N ASN A 229 10.23 -3.35 -13.86
CA ASN A 229 11.65 -3.67 -13.65
C ASN A 229 12.29 -2.74 -12.61
N GLY A 230 11.50 -1.83 -12.02
CA GLY A 230 11.87 -1.07 -10.86
C GLY A 230 12.04 -2.03 -9.68
N GLU A 231 13.28 -2.32 -9.33
CA GLU A 231 13.66 -2.96 -8.08
C GLU A 231 13.02 -2.19 -6.92
N ARG A 232 11.80 -2.56 -6.57
CA ARG A 232 11.18 -2.05 -5.34
C ARG A 232 11.91 -2.69 -4.18
N MET A 233 12.80 -1.94 -3.57
CA MET A 233 13.67 -2.34 -2.47
C MET A 233 12.93 -2.99 -1.28
N PHE A 234 11.58 -2.98 -1.27
CA PHE A 234 10.73 -3.49 -0.20
C PHE A 234 9.58 -4.40 -0.65
N GLN A 235 9.40 -4.68 -1.95
CA GLN A 235 8.39 -5.62 -2.42
C GLN A 235 9.02 -6.85 -3.07
N LYS A 236 9.08 -7.92 -2.30
CA LYS A 236 9.58 -9.25 -2.71
C LYS A 236 8.69 -9.98 -3.74
N ARG A 237 7.55 -9.41 -4.11
CA ARG A 237 6.61 -9.97 -5.09
C ARG A 237 6.61 -9.10 -6.35
N SER A 238 7.48 -9.42 -7.28
CA SER A 238 7.38 -8.93 -8.66
C SER A 238 6.26 -9.70 -9.36
N GLY A 239 5.02 -9.30 -9.11
CA GLY A 239 3.84 -9.79 -9.80
C GLY A 239 3.28 -8.70 -10.71
N GLY A 240 2.57 -9.10 -11.75
CA GLY A 240 1.83 -8.24 -12.65
C GLY A 240 0.33 -8.56 -12.61
N SER A 241 -0.47 -7.74 -13.29
CA SER A 241 -1.86 -8.04 -13.56
C SER A 241 -2.03 -8.45 -15.01
N VAL A 242 -2.95 -9.37 -15.26
CA VAL A 242 -3.37 -9.79 -16.59
C VAL A 242 -4.86 -9.57 -16.73
N ALA A 243 -5.28 -9.04 -17.86
CA ALA A 243 -6.70 -8.90 -18.21
C ALA A 243 -6.99 -9.67 -19.47
N PHE A 244 -8.10 -10.37 -19.47
CA PHE A 244 -8.64 -11.13 -20.60
C PHE A 244 -9.91 -10.44 -21.08
N ILE A 245 -9.88 -9.96 -22.30
CA ILE A 245 -11.00 -9.28 -22.97
C ILE A 245 -11.47 -10.18 -24.09
N PRO A 246 -12.75 -10.61 -24.12
CA PRO A 246 -13.27 -11.44 -25.19
C PRO A 246 -13.13 -10.75 -26.55
N THR A 247 -12.65 -11.48 -27.55
CA THR A 247 -12.60 -10.99 -28.92
C THR A 247 -13.90 -11.34 -29.61
N PRO A 248 -14.68 -10.39 -30.13
CA PRO A 248 -15.91 -10.69 -30.84
C PRO A 248 -15.61 -11.57 -32.07
N ARG A 249 -16.39 -12.64 -32.20
CA ARG A 249 -16.34 -13.53 -33.38
C ARG A 249 -17.04 -12.92 -34.56
#